data_b3e6b07794a6053d7453fc5034d1fc26
#
_entry.id   b3e6b07794a6053d7453fc5034d1fc26
#
_cell.length_a   1.000
_cell.length_b   1.000
_cell.length_c   1.000
_cell.angle_alpha   90.00
_cell.angle_beta   90.00
_cell.angle_gamma   90.00
#
_symmetry.space_group_name_H-M   'P 1'
#
loop_
_entity.id
_entity.type
_entity.pdbx_description
1 polymer ?
#
loop_
_entity_poly.entity_id
_entity_poly.type
_entity_poly.pdbx_seq_one_letter_code
_entity_poly.pdbx_strand_id
1 'polypeptide(L)'
;MRIIFFEALAVLSALYNAHHHFPPESRIVIYTDNFTTVAMFNSLRVLPEYNGILKAAVDLLLEGKHQLRVLHIAGEDITVADALSRGDYMRALSLQPSLTICLFEPFQVVDHRQSPPTLQPPRHMLGCARTL
;
A
#
# COMPACT_ATOMS: atom_id res chain seq x y z
N MET A 1 -4.44 -11.11 13.17
CA MET A 1 -3.01 -10.81 13.01
C MET A 1 -2.54 -10.74 11.58
N ARG A 2 -3.06 -11.56 10.69
CA ARG A 2 -2.73 -11.50 9.25
C ARG A 2 -3.24 -10.23 8.56
N ILE A 3 -4.33 -9.62 9.04
CA ILE A 3 -4.91 -8.40 8.46
C ILE A 3 -3.93 -7.22 8.53
N ILE A 4 -3.24 -7.03 9.66
CA ILE A 4 -2.26 -5.95 9.83
C ILE A 4 -1.09 -6.11 8.85
N PHE A 5 -0.65 -7.32 8.61
CA PHE A 5 0.40 -7.60 7.64
C PHE A 5 -0.01 -7.18 6.23
N PHE A 6 -1.21 -7.54 5.80
CA PHE A 6 -1.70 -7.21 4.47
C PHE A 6 -1.96 -5.71 4.30
N GLU A 7 -2.44 -5.04 5.32
CA GLU A 7 -2.60 -3.58 5.34
C GLU A 7 -1.24 -2.89 5.21
N ALA A 8 -0.25 -3.34 5.96
CA ALA A 8 1.10 -2.80 5.88
C ALA A 8 1.75 -3.11 4.52
N LEU A 9 1.54 -4.30 3.97
CA LEU A 9 2.01 -4.66 2.64
C LEU A 9 1.36 -3.80 1.54
N ALA A 10 0.08 -3.47 1.70
CA ALA A 10 -0.61 -2.58 0.77
C ALA A 10 0.01 -1.17 0.76
N VAL A 11 0.34 -0.61 1.93
CA VAL A 11 1.04 0.68 2.04
C VAL A 11 2.43 0.60 1.40
N LEU A 12 3.19 -0.44 1.68
CA LEU A 12 4.51 -0.66 1.06
C LEU A 12 4.40 -0.76 -0.46
N SER A 13 3.41 -1.47 -0.98
CA SER A 13 3.19 -1.62 -2.42
C SER A 13 2.78 -0.30 -3.07
N ALA A 14 1.99 0.51 -2.40
CA ALA A 14 1.65 1.86 -2.85
C ALA A 14 2.89 2.76 -2.89
N LEU A 15 3.74 2.69 -1.88
CA LEU A 15 5.01 3.41 -1.86
C LEU A 15 5.95 2.98 -2.98
N TYR A 16 6.07 1.68 -3.21
CA TYR A 16 6.87 1.12 -4.31
C TYR A 16 6.39 1.63 -5.67
N ASN A 17 5.08 1.63 -5.89
CA ASN A 17 4.49 2.15 -7.12
C ASN A 17 4.74 3.66 -7.26
N ALA A 18 4.58 4.43 -6.20
CA ALA A 18 4.87 5.86 -6.20
C ALA A 18 6.35 6.15 -6.49
N HIS A 19 7.26 5.36 -5.91
CA HIS A 19 8.70 5.48 -6.15
C HIS A 19 9.06 5.33 -7.64
N HIS A 20 8.38 4.44 -8.36
CA HIS A 20 8.62 4.24 -9.79
C HIS A 20 7.96 5.29 -10.70
N HIS A 21 6.95 6.00 -10.22
CA HIS A 21 6.16 6.92 -11.04
C HIS A 21 6.41 8.39 -10.72
N PHE A 22 6.88 8.70 -9.51
CA PHE A 22 7.15 10.06 -9.10
C PHE A 22 8.62 10.39 -9.22
N PRO A 23 8.95 11.67 -9.46
CA PRO A 23 10.35 12.10 -9.50
C PRO A 23 11.01 11.92 -8.12
N PRO A 24 12.35 11.82 -8.07
CA PRO A 24 13.09 11.84 -6.80
C PRO A 24 12.74 13.06 -5.94
N GLU A 25 12.92 12.93 -4.63
CA GLU A 25 12.67 14.00 -3.66
C GLU A 25 11.18 14.40 -3.57
N SER A 26 10.28 13.47 -3.87
CA SER A 26 8.84 13.69 -3.76
C SER A 26 8.35 13.57 -2.32
N ARG A 27 7.31 14.33 -2.01
CA ARG A 27 6.52 14.16 -0.78
C ARG A 27 5.34 13.26 -1.10
N ILE A 28 5.28 12.11 -0.45
CA ILE A 28 4.27 11.08 -0.70
C ILE A 28 3.35 10.98 0.49
N VAL A 29 2.06 11.04 0.24
CA VAL A 29 1.02 10.80 1.26
C VAL A 29 0.24 9.57 0.88
N ILE A 30 0.09 8.64 1.81
CA ILE A 30 -0.71 7.44 1.66
C ILE A 30 -1.79 7.44 2.74
N TYR A 31 -3.03 7.21 2.32
CA TYR A 31 -4.17 7.13 3.23
C TYR A 31 -4.55 5.68 3.48
N THR A 32 -4.85 5.38 4.73
CA THR A 32 -5.36 4.07 5.16
C THR A 32 -6.40 4.26 6.27
N ASP A 33 -7.35 3.36 6.37
CA ASP A 33 -8.33 3.34 7.46
C ASP A 33 -7.85 2.54 8.68
N ASN A 34 -6.64 2.00 8.64
CA ASN A 34 -6.06 1.21 9.73
C ASN A 34 -5.10 2.05 10.57
N PHE A 35 -5.51 2.39 11.81
CA PHE A 35 -4.70 3.18 12.74
C PHE A 35 -3.37 2.53 13.11
N THR A 36 -3.33 1.20 13.21
CA THR A 36 -2.09 0.47 13.53
C THR A 36 -1.06 0.65 12.43
N THR A 37 -1.49 0.59 11.16
CA THR A 37 -0.63 0.82 10.01
C THR A 37 -0.12 2.26 9.97
N VAL A 38 -0.98 3.24 10.27
CA VAL A 38 -0.57 4.65 10.38
C VAL A 38 0.53 4.82 11.43
N ALA A 39 0.33 4.30 12.62
CA ALA A 39 1.30 4.38 13.70
C ALA A 39 2.62 3.68 13.36
N MET A 40 2.54 2.52 12.72
CA MET A 40 3.70 1.73 12.31
C MET A 40 4.61 2.50 11.35
N PHE A 41 4.07 3.06 10.29
CA PHE A 41 4.87 3.77 9.29
C PHE A 41 5.36 5.13 9.78
N ASN A 42 4.57 5.86 10.56
CA ASN A 42 4.98 7.17 11.06
C ASN A 42 6.00 7.09 12.20
N SER A 43 5.95 6.05 13.03
CA SER A 43 6.93 5.83 14.10
C SER A 43 8.13 5.00 13.68
N LEU A 44 8.04 4.26 12.60
CA LEU A 44 8.99 3.24 12.16
C LEU A 44 9.25 2.17 13.24
N ARG A 45 8.23 1.88 14.03
CA ARG A 45 8.25 0.87 15.08
C ARG A 45 7.19 -0.18 14.83
N VAL A 46 7.58 -1.42 14.95
CA VAL A 46 6.70 -2.55 14.71
C VAL A 46 7.22 -3.79 15.42
N LEU A 47 6.37 -4.77 15.59
CA LEU A 47 6.79 -6.09 16.06
C LEU A 47 7.85 -6.67 15.11
N PRO A 48 8.85 -7.42 15.61
CA PRO A 48 9.96 -7.93 14.80
C PRO A 48 9.54 -8.68 13.54
N GLU A 49 8.41 -9.34 13.56
CA GLU A 49 7.84 -10.08 12.42
C GLU A 49 7.43 -9.20 11.23
N TYR A 50 7.24 -7.89 11.45
CA TYR A 50 6.90 -6.92 10.41
C TYR A 50 8.08 -6.02 9.99
N ASN A 51 9.25 -6.21 10.60
CA ASN A 51 10.43 -5.38 10.31
C ASN A 51 10.83 -5.42 8.83
N GLY A 52 10.62 -6.53 8.13
CA GLY A 52 10.91 -6.65 6.71
C GLY A 52 10.16 -5.63 5.86
N ILE A 53 8.90 -5.35 6.21
CA ILE A 53 8.08 -4.33 5.53
C ILE A 53 8.64 -2.94 5.77
N LEU A 54 8.93 -2.58 7.02
CA LEU A 54 9.48 -1.26 7.35
C LEU A 54 10.86 -1.05 6.76
N LYS A 55 11.71 -2.06 6.78
CA LYS A 55 13.03 -2.01 6.17
C LYS A 55 12.94 -1.74 4.66
N ALA A 56 12.07 -2.46 3.96
CA ALA A 56 11.85 -2.25 2.53
C ALA A 56 11.32 -0.83 2.25
N ALA A 57 10.40 -0.32 3.07
CA ALA A 57 9.89 1.03 2.94
C ALA A 57 10.99 2.07 3.14
N VAL A 58 11.82 1.93 4.15
CA VAL A 58 12.95 2.84 4.42
C VAL A 58 13.95 2.81 3.27
N ASP A 59 14.27 1.64 2.72
CA ASP A 59 15.17 1.51 1.58
C ASP A 59 14.64 2.28 0.36
N LEU A 60 13.33 2.20 0.07
CA LEU A 60 12.71 2.96 -1.01
C LEU A 60 12.76 4.48 -0.76
N LEU A 61 12.51 4.90 0.46
CA LEU A 61 12.54 6.32 0.82
C LEU A 61 13.95 6.90 0.70
N LEU A 62 14.97 6.15 1.13
CA LEU A 62 16.37 6.57 1.02
C LEU A 62 16.83 6.60 -0.43
N GLU A 63 16.49 5.59 -1.22
CA GLU A 63 16.85 5.50 -2.63
C GLU A 63 16.30 6.67 -3.43
N GLY A 64 15.01 6.99 -3.25
CA GLY A 64 14.37 8.10 -3.96
C GLY A 64 14.48 9.45 -3.27
N LYS A 65 15.06 9.51 -2.05
CA LYS A 65 15.06 10.69 -1.19
C LYS A 65 13.65 11.25 -0.95
N HIS A 66 12.67 10.36 -0.87
CA HIS A 66 11.28 10.72 -0.66
C HIS A 66 10.97 10.95 0.82
N GLN A 67 9.96 11.77 1.05
CA GLN A 67 9.33 11.91 2.37
C GLN A 67 7.97 11.23 2.33
N LEU A 68 7.71 10.34 3.30
CA LEU A 68 6.45 9.63 3.42
C LEU A 68 5.69 10.09 4.65
N ARG A 69 4.40 10.30 4.48
CA ARG A 69 3.46 10.42 5.57
C ARG A 69 2.27 9.50 5.32
N VAL A 70 1.95 8.68 6.30
CA VAL A 70 0.75 7.85 6.28
C VAL A 70 -0.30 8.50 7.17
N LEU A 71 -1.47 8.74 6.63
CA LEU A 71 -2.56 9.44 7.32
C LEU A 71 -3.79 8.51 7.41
N HIS A 72 -4.49 8.63 8.52
CA HIS A 72 -5.77 7.96 8.68
C HIS A 72 -6.88 8.67 7.89
N ILE A 73 -7.72 7.87 7.24
CA ILE A 73 -8.97 8.32 6.64
C ILE A 73 -10.08 7.35 7.06
N ALA A 74 -11.27 7.88 7.36
CA ALA A 74 -12.40 7.03 7.70
C ALA A 74 -12.74 6.09 6.53
N GLY A 75 -13.04 4.81 6.82
CA GLY A 75 -13.35 3.82 5.79
C GLY A 75 -14.47 4.23 4.86
N GLU A 76 -15.45 4.97 5.38
CA GLU A 76 -16.57 5.54 4.60
C GLU A 76 -16.16 6.60 3.58
N ASP A 77 -14.98 7.22 3.76
CA ASP A 77 -14.44 8.23 2.86
C ASP A 77 -13.49 7.64 1.80
N ILE A 78 -13.15 6.36 1.92
CA ILE A 78 -12.33 5.62 0.93
C ILE A 78 -13.24 4.91 -0.09
N THR A 79 -14.13 5.63 -0.72
CA THR A 79 -15.17 5.04 -1.57
C THR A 79 -14.63 4.35 -2.81
N VAL A 80 -13.68 4.96 -3.51
CA VAL A 80 -13.06 4.38 -4.73
C VAL A 80 -12.21 3.17 -4.37
N ALA A 81 -11.35 3.27 -3.36
CA ALA A 81 -10.51 2.16 -2.92
C ALA A 81 -11.34 0.99 -2.38
N ASP A 82 -12.43 1.26 -1.65
CA ASP A 82 -13.36 0.23 -1.18
C ASP A 82 -14.03 -0.49 -2.37
N ALA A 83 -14.51 0.24 -3.36
CA ALA A 83 -15.08 -0.35 -4.56
C ALA A 83 -14.07 -1.23 -5.31
N LEU A 84 -12.83 -0.78 -5.45
CA LEU A 84 -11.75 -1.56 -6.07
C LEU A 84 -11.43 -2.82 -5.28
N SER A 85 -11.38 -2.73 -3.94
CA SER A 85 -11.09 -3.88 -3.08
C SER A 85 -12.16 -4.97 -3.15
N ARG A 86 -13.39 -4.60 -3.45
CA ARG A 86 -14.53 -5.52 -3.65
C ARG A 86 -14.69 -5.99 -5.09
N GLY A 87 -13.85 -5.56 -6.02
CA GLY A 87 -13.98 -5.87 -7.44
C GLY A 87 -15.14 -5.15 -8.14
N ASP A 88 -15.72 -4.13 -7.51
CA ASP A 88 -16.78 -3.31 -8.08
C ASP A 88 -16.22 -2.18 -8.93
N TYR A 89 -15.70 -2.55 -10.10
CA TYR A 89 -15.05 -1.61 -11.01
C TYR A 89 -16.00 -0.59 -11.61
N MET A 90 -17.24 -0.97 -11.80
CA MET A 90 -18.27 -0.06 -12.33
C MET A 90 -18.53 1.09 -11.37
N ARG A 91 -18.63 0.79 -10.07
CA ARG A 91 -18.78 1.81 -9.03
C ARG A 91 -17.53 2.70 -8.94
N ALA A 92 -16.34 2.11 -8.97
CA ALA A 92 -15.09 2.87 -8.94
C ALA A 92 -15.01 3.86 -10.11
N LEU A 93 -15.35 3.43 -11.32
CA LEU A 93 -15.36 4.29 -12.51
C LEU A 93 -16.48 5.34 -12.47
N SER A 94 -17.61 5.05 -11.83
CA SER A 94 -18.68 6.04 -11.65
C SER A 94 -18.28 7.13 -10.67
N LEU A 95 -17.52 6.79 -9.64
CA LEU A 95 -17.02 7.74 -8.64
C LEU A 95 -15.85 8.57 -9.18
N GLN A 96 -15.01 7.98 -10.00
CA GLN A 96 -13.83 8.61 -10.58
C GLN A 96 -13.68 8.18 -12.05
N PRO A 97 -14.32 8.87 -13.00
CA PRO A 97 -14.30 8.47 -14.42
C PRO A 97 -12.92 8.48 -15.09
N SER A 98 -11.98 9.30 -14.58
CA SER A 98 -10.60 9.35 -15.10
C SER A 98 -9.70 8.23 -14.58
N LEU A 99 -10.24 7.31 -13.81
CA LEU A 99 -9.48 6.24 -13.18
C LEU A 99 -8.98 5.22 -14.22
N THR A 100 -7.70 4.90 -14.15
CA THR A 100 -7.13 3.77 -14.89
C THR A 100 -6.94 2.60 -13.94
N ILE A 101 -7.61 1.49 -14.21
CA ILE A 101 -7.54 0.28 -13.39
C ILE A 101 -6.52 -0.66 -14.00
N CYS A 102 -5.54 -1.07 -13.22
CA CYS A 102 -4.49 -2.00 -13.63
C CYS A 102 -4.37 -3.15 -12.61
N LEU A 103 -3.71 -4.24 -13.02
CA LEU A 103 -3.42 -5.35 -12.12
C LEU A 103 -2.51 -4.90 -10.98
N PHE A 104 -2.85 -5.33 -9.79
CA PHE A 104 -2.01 -5.12 -8.62
C PHE A 104 -0.92 -6.18 -8.55
N GLU A 105 0.31 -5.72 -8.46
CA GLU A 105 1.47 -6.57 -8.17
C GLU A 105 2.01 -6.19 -6.79
N PRO A 106 1.78 -7.06 -5.77
CA PRO A 106 2.28 -6.78 -4.43
C PRO A 106 3.80 -6.75 -4.40
N PHE A 107 4.35 -5.88 -3.58
CA PHE A 107 5.78 -5.84 -3.33
C PHE A 107 6.24 -7.17 -2.72
N GLN A 108 7.31 -7.74 -3.26
CA GLN A 108 7.89 -8.99 -2.76
C GLN A 108 8.81 -8.67 -1.58
N VAL A 109 8.35 -8.98 -0.36
CA VAL A 109 9.21 -8.93 0.83
C VAL A 109 9.91 -10.27 0.95
N VAL A 110 11.23 -10.26 0.76
CA VAL A 110 12.04 -11.46 0.96
C VAL A 110 12.34 -11.58 2.45
N ASP A 111 11.62 -12.47 3.13
CA ASP A 111 11.99 -12.87 4.48
C ASP A 111 12.96 -14.06 4.40
N HIS A 112 14.20 -13.81 4.74
CA HIS A 112 15.22 -14.87 4.78
C HIS A 112 15.03 -15.89 5.91
N ARG A 113 14.00 -15.74 6.74
CA ARG A 113 13.80 -16.57 7.94
C ARG A 113 12.67 -17.56 7.86
N GLN A 114 11.78 -17.45 6.88
CA GLN A 114 10.67 -18.41 6.71
C GLN A 114 10.41 -18.64 5.24
N SER A 115 10.31 -19.92 4.86
CA SER A 115 9.72 -20.29 3.59
C SER A 115 8.30 -19.72 3.56
N PRO A 116 7.94 -18.94 2.54
CA PRO A 116 6.62 -18.33 2.50
C PRO A 116 5.56 -19.43 2.48
N PRO A 117 4.54 -19.36 3.32
CA PRO A 117 3.35 -20.12 3.03
C PRO A 117 2.85 -19.67 1.67
N THR A 118 2.66 -20.61 0.77
CA THR A 118 2.09 -20.40 -0.56
C THR A 118 0.63 -19.94 -0.41
N LEU A 119 0.45 -18.71 0.00
CA LEU A 119 -0.84 -18.04 -0.07
C LEU A 119 -0.74 -17.05 -1.23
N GLN A 120 -1.10 -17.54 -2.40
CA GLN A 120 -1.46 -16.65 -3.47
C GLN A 120 -2.63 -15.78 -2.96
N PRO A 121 -2.49 -14.47 -2.91
CA PRO A 121 -3.65 -13.62 -2.68
C PRO A 121 -4.67 -13.89 -3.78
N PRO A 122 -5.96 -13.82 -3.48
CA PRO A 122 -6.96 -13.96 -4.52
C PRO A 122 -6.67 -12.99 -5.65
N ARG A 123 -6.67 -13.50 -6.88
CA ARG A 123 -6.20 -12.80 -8.10
C ARG A 123 -7.01 -11.55 -8.49
N HIS A 124 -7.86 -11.03 -7.64
CA HIS A 124 -8.79 -9.99 -8.01
C HIS A 124 -8.76 -8.76 -7.12
N MET A 125 -7.73 -8.49 -6.41
CA MET A 125 -7.83 -7.31 -5.56
C MET A 125 -6.56 -6.52 -5.52
N LEU A 126 -6.65 -5.42 -6.09
CA LEU A 126 -6.00 -4.13 -5.85
C LEU A 126 -5.71 -3.48 -7.20
N GLY A 127 -6.59 -2.60 -7.57
CA GLY A 127 -6.36 -1.71 -8.69
C GLY A 127 -5.36 -0.63 -8.28
N CYS A 128 -4.37 -0.39 -9.11
CA CYS A 128 -3.55 0.80 -9.00
C CYS A 128 -4.37 1.97 -9.54
N ALA A 129 -4.86 2.82 -8.65
CA ALA A 129 -5.54 4.03 -9.06
C ALA A 129 -4.52 5.12 -9.34
N ARG A 130 -4.35 5.48 -10.61
CA ARG A 130 -3.66 6.72 -10.98
C ARG A 130 -4.68 7.82 -11.16
N THR A 131 -4.60 8.84 -10.36
CA THR A 131 -5.16 10.14 -10.66
C THR A 131 -4.09 10.96 -11.40
N LEU A 132 -4.41 11.31 -12.59
CA LEU A 132 -3.68 12.36 -13.31
C LEU A 132 -4.04 13.71 -12.74
#